data_40ec25177b040cb92c4cd3bc3a872ed5
#
_entry.id   40ec25177b040cb92c4cd3bc3a872ed5
#
_cell.length_a   1.000
_cell.length_b   1.000
_cell.length_c   1.000
_cell.angle_alpha   90.00
_cell.angle_beta   90.00
_cell.angle_gamma   90.00
#
_symmetry.space_group_name_H-M   'P 1'
#
loop_
_entity.id
_entity.type
_entity.pdbx_description
1 polymer ?
#
loop_
_entity_poly.entity_id
_entity_poly.type
_entity_poly.pdbx_seq_one_letter_code
_entity_poly.pdbx_strand_id
1 'polypeptide(L)'
;GEESRRDEAFVRRFVAQWCGPAQVDGHELPGVPLYVGRGDVAAQAGELGRGLEETAREMRYAFLRETAAELGGALIATAHTADDNGETILLHLLRGSGLRGLTGIRPVGEGLIRPMLTTTRAQVEEYLRLYGLPHVEDSSNRDESFSRNRLRWQVVPELEDMCPGFARRTAETAALLRTDEDYLTGLAEKAVAALLPRAGTLRLPAAAVGDLPDALAPRAARLLLARL
;
A
#
# COMPACT_ATOMS: atom_id res chain seq x y z
N GLY A 1 1.21 -1.72 24.14
CA GLY A 1 0.42 -1.09 25.20
C GLY A 1 -0.86 -1.87 25.50
N GLU A 2 -1.72 -1.35 26.36
CA GLU A 2 -3.01 -1.99 26.70
C GLU A 2 -3.92 -2.10 25.49
N GLU A 3 -3.96 -1.07 24.66
CA GLU A 3 -4.74 -1.01 23.42
C GLU A 3 -4.37 -2.13 22.45
N SER A 4 -3.08 -2.32 22.19
CA SER A 4 -2.60 -3.42 21.33
C SER A 4 -2.96 -4.81 21.88
N ARG A 5 -3.02 -4.99 23.21
CA ARG A 5 -3.47 -6.25 23.82
C ARG A 5 -4.99 -6.46 23.64
N ARG A 6 -5.77 -5.40 23.75
CA ARG A 6 -7.22 -5.40 23.51
C ARG A 6 -7.50 -5.81 22.07
N ASP A 7 -6.78 -5.22 21.12
CA ASP A 7 -6.95 -5.49 19.69
C ASP A 7 -6.50 -6.91 19.33
N GLU A 8 -5.37 -7.39 19.88
CA GLU A 8 -4.95 -8.78 19.73
C GLU A 8 -6.03 -9.74 20.27
N ALA A 9 -6.58 -9.46 21.46
CA ALA A 9 -7.62 -10.29 22.06
C ALA A 9 -8.92 -10.28 21.21
N PHE A 10 -9.26 -9.15 20.60
CA PHE A 10 -10.38 -9.05 19.67
C PHE A 10 -10.14 -9.95 18.44
N VAL A 11 -8.99 -9.81 17.77
CA VAL A 11 -8.67 -10.60 16.57
C VAL A 11 -8.67 -12.10 16.86
N ARG A 12 -8.11 -12.51 18.00
CA ARG A 12 -8.14 -13.93 18.42
C ARG A 12 -9.57 -14.46 18.57
N ARG A 13 -10.46 -13.70 19.21
CA ARG A 13 -11.88 -14.08 19.33
C ARG A 13 -12.58 -14.11 17.98
N PHE A 14 -12.32 -13.10 17.13
CA PHE A 14 -12.91 -13.01 15.81
C PHE A 14 -12.53 -14.23 14.94
N VAL A 15 -11.24 -14.56 14.87
CA VAL A 15 -10.77 -15.71 14.10
C VAL A 15 -11.36 -17.03 14.64
N ALA A 16 -11.40 -17.20 15.95
CA ALA A 16 -11.99 -18.41 16.55
C ALA A 16 -13.49 -18.55 16.25
N GLN A 17 -14.22 -17.46 16.17
CA GLN A 17 -15.67 -17.46 15.96
C GLN A 17 -16.05 -17.52 14.48
N TRP A 18 -15.36 -16.81 13.60
CA TRP A 18 -15.79 -16.55 12.23
C TRP A 18 -14.92 -17.18 11.15
N CYS A 19 -13.70 -17.61 11.50
CA CYS A 19 -12.71 -18.11 10.54
C CYS A 19 -12.37 -19.60 10.80
N GLY A 20 -13.22 -20.33 11.51
CA GLY A 20 -13.08 -21.76 11.73
C GLY A 20 -13.32 -22.59 10.45
N PRO A 21 -13.07 -23.91 10.50
CA PRO A 21 -13.41 -24.80 9.39
C PRO A 21 -14.89 -24.68 9.02
N ALA A 22 -15.19 -24.67 7.73
CA ALA A 22 -16.56 -24.55 7.23
C ALA A 22 -16.81 -25.50 6.06
N GLN A 23 -18.07 -25.83 5.80
CA GLN A 23 -18.49 -26.52 4.58
C GLN A 23 -19.23 -25.53 3.68
N VAL A 24 -18.77 -25.41 2.43
CA VAL A 24 -19.40 -24.56 1.41
C VAL A 24 -19.57 -25.38 0.14
N ASP A 25 -20.80 -25.52 -0.34
CA ASP A 25 -21.15 -26.25 -1.56
C ASP A 25 -20.58 -27.69 -1.60
N GLY A 26 -20.57 -28.36 -0.42
CA GLY A 26 -20.08 -29.75 -0.28
C GLY A 26 -18.55 -29.89 -0.18
N HIS A 27 -17.80 -28.76 -0.16
CA HIS A 27 -16.37 -28.73 0.04
C HIS A 27 -16.01 -28.31 1.47
N GLU A 28 -15.10 -29.06 2.11
CA GLU A 28 -14.52 -28.65 3.39
C GLU A 28 -13.50 -27.56 3.17
N LEU A 29 -13.71 -26.41 3.82
CA LEU A 29 -12.76 -25.31 3.89
C LEU A 29 -12.00 -25.40 5.22
N PRO A 30 -10.66 -25.44 5.21
CA PRO A 30 -9.88 -25.38 6.44
C PRO A 30 -10.09 -24.04 7.14
N GLY A 31 -9.98 -24.02 8.47
CA GLY A 31 -9.96 -22.76 9.21
C GLY A 31 -8.76 -21.90 8.83
N VAL A 32 -8.91 -20.57 9.00
CA VAL A 32 -7.83 -19.62 8.75
C VAL A 32 -6.89 -19.59 9.96
N PRO A 33 -5.61 -19.95 9.80
CA PRO A 33 -4.65 -19.87 10.91
C PRO A 33 -4.35 -18.41 11.28
N LEU A 34 -4.11 -18.16 12.57
CA LEU A 34 -3.74 -16.84 13.08
C LEU A 34 -2.27 -16.82 13.48
N TYR A 35 -1.50 -15.95 12.83
CA TYR A 35 -0.12 -15.65 13.18
C TYR A 35 -0.04 -14.29 13.90
N VAL A 36 0.72 -14.23 14.99
CA VAL A 36 0.82 -13.02 15.81
C VAL A 36 2.29 -12.66 16.02
N GLY A 37 2.70 -11.51 15.48
CA GLY A 37 4.02 -10.91 15.74
C GLY A 37 3.94 -9.83 16.82
N ARG A 38 5.02 -9.67 17.58
CA ARG A 38 5.16 -8.60 18.58
C ARG A 38 6.52 -7.94 18.45
N GLY A 39 6.56 -6.61 18.66
CA GLY A 39 7.80 -5.85 18.64
C GLY A 39 7.66 -4.52 19.37
N ASP A 40 8.80 -3.97 19.81
CA ASP A 40 8.88 -2.66 20.41
C ASP A 40 9.25 -1.62 19.35
N VAL A 41 8.20 -0.99 18.78
CA VAL A 41 8.37 0.03 17.73
C VAL A 41 9.14 1.24 18.24
N ALA A 42 8.93 1.64 19.51
CA ALA A 42 9.57 2.83 20.06
C ALA A 42 11.07 2.63 20.24
N ALA A 43 11.47 1.47 20.77
CA ALA A 43 12.89 1.10 20.90
C ALA A 43 13.56 1.07 19.52
N GLN A 44 12.97 0.40 18.55
CA GLN A 44 13.54 0.26 17.21
C GLN A 44 13.58 1.60 16.44
N ALA A 45 12.57 2.45 16.59
CA ALA A 45 12.57 3.79 16.00
C ALA A 45 13.70 4.66 16.57
N GLY A 46 13.93 4.58 17.90
CA GLY A 46 15.03 5.26 18.57
C GLY A 46 16.41 4.79 18.10
N GLU A 47 16.62 3.49 17.98
CA GLU A 47 17.87 2.90 17.47
C GLU A 47 18.17 3.32 16.02
N LEU A 48 17.15 3.36 15.18
CA LEU A 48 17.29 3.69 13.75
C LEU A 48 17.25 5.19 13.44
N GLY A 49 16.88 6.04 14.41
CA GLY A 49 16.67 7.48 14.19
C GLY A 49 15.55 7.78 13.21
N ARG A 50 14.49 6.94 13.18
CA ARG A 50 13.36 7.03 12.22
C ARG A 50 12.05 7.39 12.91
N GLY A 51 11.05 7.79 12.10
CA GLY A 51 9.71 8.04 12.60
C GLY A 51 9.00 6.75 13.08
N LEU A 52 8.17 6.88 14.12
CA LEU A 52 7.42 5.74 14.69
C LEU A 52 6.51 5.07 13.64
N GLU A 53 5.81 5.85 12.82
CA GLU A 53 4.91 5.32 11.79
C GLU A 53 5.66 4.50 10.73
N GLU A 54 6.80 5.04 10.25
CA GLU A 54 7.65 4.36 9.27
C GLU A 54 8.21 3.05 9.84
N THR A 55 8.73 3.10 11.07
CA THR A 55 9.27 1.93 11.76
C THR A 55 8.18 0.87 12.00
N ALA A 56 6.99 1.26 12.48
CA ALA A 56 5.86 0.36 12.66
C ALA A 56 5.45 -0.31 11.35
N ARG A 57 5.45 0.47 10.25
CA ARG A 57 5.16 -0.04 8.91
C ARG A 57 6.22 -1.05 8.45
N GLU A 58 7.49 -0.75 8.59
CA GLU A 58 8.59 -1.66 8.22
C GLU A 58 8.52 -2.97 9.00
N MET A 59 8.37 -2.91 10.33
CA MET A 59 8.22 -4.10 11.18
C MET A 59 7.04 -4.96 10.78
N ARG A 60 5.89 -4.35 10.50
CA ARG A 60 4.70 -5.07 10.03
C ARG A 60 4.95 -5.80 8.72
N TYR A 61 5.57 -5.14 7.75
CA TYR A 61 5.86 -5.79 6.47
C TYR A 61 6.96 -6.84 6.56
N ALA A 62 7.95 -6.67 7.45
CA ALA A 62 8.94 -7.70 7.73
C ALA A 62 8.25 -8.97 8.26
N PHE A 63 7.43 -8.84 9.29
CA PHE A 63 6.65 -9.95 9.85
C PHE A 63 5.77 -10.64 8.79
N LEU A 64 5.06 -9.87 7.95
CA LEU A 64 4.23 -10.45 6.90
C LEU A 64 5.05 -11.23 5.86
N ARG A 65 6.23 -10.71 5.46
CA ARG A 65 7.13 -11.39 4.52
C ARG A 65 7.74 -12.67 5.10
N GLU A 66 8.16 -12.64 6.37
CA GLU A 66 8.67 -13.81 7.09
C GLU A 66 7.59 -14.90 7.15
N THR A 67 6.39 -14.56 7.60
CA THR A 67 5.25 -15.49 7.66
C THR A 67 4.89 -16.03 6.26
N ALA A 68 4.88 -15.18 5.23
CA ALA A 68 4.60 -15.61 3.86
C ALA A 68 5.67 -16.58 3.35
N ALA A 69 6.95 -16.36 3.68
CA ALA A 69 8.05 -17.26 3.32
C ALA A 69 7.93 -18.62 4.02
N GLU A 70 7.61 -18.64 5.32
CA GLU A 70 7.35 -19.88 6.09
C GLU A 70 6.18 -20.69 5.53
N LEU A 71 5.20 -20.01 4.92
CA LEU A 71 4.05 -20.63 4.25
C LEU A 71 4.33 -21.02 2.79
N GLY A 72 5.60 -21.14 2.40
CA GLY A 72 5.99 -21.57 1.06
C GLY A 72 5.88 -20.51 -0.03
N GLY A 73 5.96 -19.22 0.35
CA GLY A 73 5.89 -18.09 -0.57
C GLY A 73 4.46 -17.59 -0.84
N ALA A 74 3.63 -17.56 0.19
CA ALA A 74 2.26 -17.06 0.12
C ALA A 74 2.21 -15.59 -0.32
N LEU A 75 1.14 -15.20 -1.03
CA LEU A 75 0.87 -13.80 -1.35
C LEU A 75 0.34 -13.06 -0.12
N ILE A 76 0.86 -11.85 0.10
CA ILE A 76 0.39 -10.98 1.16
C ILE A 76 -0.76 -10.13 0.63
N ALA A 77 -1.96 -10.23 1.21
CA ALA A 77 -3.08 -9.36 0.91
C ALA A 77 -3.22 -8.26 1.97
N THR A 78 -3.38 -7.01 1.54
CA THR A 78 -3.66 -5.89 2.46
C THR A 78 -4.98 -5.19 2.09
N ALA A 79 -5.72 -4.75 3.11
CA ALA A 79 -7.06 -4.19 2.98
C ALA A 79 -7.06 -2.66 2.71
N HIS A 80 -6.17 -2.17 1.84
CA HIS A 80 -6.24 -0.78 1.40
C HIS A 80 -7.48 -0.57 0.53
N THR A 81 -8.21 0.51 0.82
CA THR A 81 -9.47 0.88 0.15
C THR A 81 -9.26 1.95 -0.92
N ALA A 82 -10.34 2.28 -1.65
CA ALA A 82 -10.36 3.41 -2.57
C ALA A 82 -10.09 4.74 -1.85
N ASP A 83 -10.57 4.88 -0.61
CA ASP A 83 -10.31 6.05 0.24
C ASP A 83 -8.83 6.18 0.58
N ASP A 84 -8.16 5.10 0.98
CA ASP A 84 -6.71 5.09 1.23
C ASP A 84 -5.92 5.48 -0.02
N ASN A 85 -6.39 5.07 -1.19
CA ASN A 85 -5.78 5.45 -2.46
C ASN A 85 -5.94 6.93 -2.75
N GLY A 86 -7.13 7.50 -2.54
CA GLY A 86 -7.41 8.93 -2.66
C GLY A 86 -6.55 9.77 -1.73
N GLU A 87 -6.46 9.39 -0.45
CA GLU A 87 -5.57 10.03 0.54
C GLU A 87 -4.11 10.03 0.07
N THR A 88 -3.65 8.89 -0.47
CA THR A 88 -2.26 8.75 -0.95
C THR A 88 -1.99 9.66 -2.14
N ILE A 89 -2.93 9.76 -3.09
CA ILE A 89 -2.80 10.63 -4.26
C ILE A 89 -2.77 12.10 -3.83
N LEU A 90 -3.65 12.51 -2.92
CA LEU A 90 -3.64 13.88 -2.37
C LEU A 90 -2.33 14.21 -1.67
N LEU A 91 -1.79 13.29 -0.85
CA LEU A 91 -0.49 13.47 -0.20
C LEU A 91 0.64 13.64 -1.22
N HIS A 92 0.63 12.84 -2.28
CA HIS A 92 1.62 12.93 -3.34
C HIS A 92 1.50 14.24 -4.12
N LEU A 93 0.28 14.68 -4.41
CA LEU A 93 0.02 15.95 -5.08
C LEU A 93 0.52 17.13 -4.24
N LEU A 94 0.23 17.16 -2.95
CA LEU A 94 0.70 18.18 -2.01
C LEU A 94 2.24 18.23 -1.89
N ARG A 95 2.91 17.10 -2.11
CA ARG A 95 4.38 17.01 -2.10
C ARG A 95 5.02 17.28 -3.46
N GLY A 96 4.25 17.66 -4.49
CA GLY A 96 4.77 17.95 -5.83
C GLY A 96 5.20 16.70 -6.60
N SER A 97 4.53 15.59 -6.42
CA SER A 97 4.84 14.35 -7.16
C SER A 97 4.41 14.43 -8.62
N GLY A 98 5.24 13.86 -9.51
CA GLY A 98 4.88 13.64 -10.91
C GLY A 98 3.93 12.43 -11.10
N LEU A 99 3.75 12.03 -12.37
CA LEU A 99 2.80 10.98 -12.79
C LEU A 99 2.87 9.71 -11.91
N ARG A 100 4.09 9.22 -11.62
CA ARG A 100 4.29 8.03 -10.79
C ARG A 100 3.62 8.14 -9.40
N GLY A 101 3.70 9.29 -8.74
CA GLY A 101 3.05 9.50 -7.45
C GLY A 101 1.53 9.56 -7.56
N LEU A 102 1.02 10.12 -8.66
CA LEU A 102 -0.42 10.24 -8.91
C LEU A 102 -1.08 8.92 -9.32
N THR A 103 -0.31 7.87 -9.64
CA THR A 103 -0.86 6.51 -9.81
C THR A 103 -1.35 5.89 -8.50
N GLY A 104 -1.09 6.54 -7.36
CA GLY A 104 -1.53 6.10 -6.03
C GLY A 104 -0.94 4.77 -5.60
N ILE A 105 -1.75 4.00 -4.89
CA ILE A 105 -1.37 2.68 -4.37
C ILE A 105 -1.51 1.65 -5.50
N ARG A 106 -0.46 0.87 -5.77
CA ARG A 106 -0.51 -0.20 -6.78
C ARG A 106 -1.35 -1.39 -6.28
N PRO A 107 -2.24 -1.97 -7.11
CA PRO A 107 -3.04 -3.14 -6.73
C PRO A 107 -2.20 -4.40 -6.52
N VAL A 108 -1.09 -4.52 -7.27
CA VAL A 108 -0.17 -5.67 -7.23
C VAL A 108 1.27 -5.16 -7.25
N GLY A 109 2.15 -5.81 -6.51
CA GLY A 109 3.59 -5.57 -6.54
C GLY A 109 4.35 -6.29 -5.42
N GLU A 110 5.55 -6.80 -5.71
CA GLU A 110 6.49 -7.35 -4.73
C GLU A 110 5.89 -8.39 -3.76
N GLY A 111 5.12 -9.36 -4.27
CA GLY A 111 4.45 -10.36 -3.44
C GLY A 111 3.24 -9.85 -2.64
N LEU A 112 2.81 -8.62 -2.92
CA LEU A 112 1.68 -7.94 -2.29
C LEU A 112 0.52 -7.79 -3.26
N ILE A 113 -0.70 -8.04 -2.78
CA ILE A 113 -1.95 -7.73 -3.48
C ILE A 113 -2.85 -6.85 -2.61
N ARG A 114 -3.69 -6.03 -3.24
CA ARG A 114 -4.63 -5.13 -2.57
C ARG A 114 -6.01 -5.24 -3.22
N PRO A 115 -6.76 -6.30 -2.87
CA PRO A 115 -8.02 -6.62 -3.55
C PRO A 115 -9.12 -5.57 -3.32
N MET A 116 -9.02 -4.76 -2.25
CA MET A 116 -10.04 -3.80 -1.86
C MET A 116 -9.80 -2.37 -2.39
N LEU A 117 -8.83 -2.14 -3.29
CA LEU A 117 -8.53 -0.79 -3.81
C LEU A 117 -9.65 -0.15 -4.62
N THR A 118 -10.63 -0.92 -5.06
CA THR A 118 -11.85 -0.42 -5.74
C THR A 118 -13.06 -0.35 -4.81
N THR A 119 -12.92 -0.79 -3.56
CA THR A 119 -13.98 -0.79 -2.56
C THR A 119 -13.82 0.44 -1.67
N THR A 120 -14.90 1.21 -1.46
CA THR A 120 -14.88 2.35 -0.56
C THR A 120 -15.04 1.93 0.90
N ARG A 121 -14.60 2.78 1.82
CA ARG A 121 -14.82 2.60 3.26
C ARG A 121 -16.31 2.44 3.57
N ALA A 122 -17.16 3.27 2.98
CA ALA A 122 -18.61 3.21 3.16
C ALA A 122 -19.19 1.83 2.78
N GLN A 123 -18.69 1.23 1.68
CA GLN A 123 -19.10 -0.12 1.28
C GLN A 123 -18.63 -1.18 2.28
N VAL A 124 -17.44 -1.04 2.86
CA VAL A 124 -16.94 -1.93 3.91
C VAL A 124 -17.81 -1.84 5.16
N GLU A 125 -18.10 -0.62 5.62
CA GLU A 125 -18.94 -0.38 6.79
C GLU A 125 -20.36 -0.93 6.59
N GLU A 126 -20.93 -0.75 5.40
CA GLU A 126 -22.23 -1.32 5.04
C GLU A 126 -22.21 -2.86 5.06
N TYR A 127 -21.14 -3.47 4.55
CA TYR A 127 -20.95 -4.91 4.60
C TYR A 127 -20.89 -5.42 6.05
N LEU A 128 -20.09 -4.78 6.91
CA LEU A 128 -19.99 -5.11 8.33
C LEU A 128 -21.35 -5.02 9.02
N ARG A 129 -22.12 -3.96 8.73
CA ARG A 129 -23.46 -3.74 9.26
C ARG A 129 -24.45 -4.81 8.81
N LEU A 130 -24.47 -5.15 7.52
CA LEU A 130 -25.38 -6.16 6.94
C LEU A 130 -25.17 -7.54 7.53
N TYR A 131 -23.91 -7.92 7.76
CA TYR A 131 -23.57 -9.24 8.28
C TYR A 131 -23.38 -9.26 9.81
N GLY A 132 -23.60 -8.15 10.49
CA GLY A 132 -23.45 -8.05 11.94
C GLY A 132 -22.01 -8.34 12.42
N LEU A 133 -21.00 -8.05 11.59
CA LEU A 133 -19.62 -8.37 11.91
C LEU A 133 -19.04 -7.33 12.87
N PRO A 134 -18.49 -7.74 14.02
CA PRO A 134 -17.84 -6.83 14.93
C PRO A 134 -16.51 -6.32 14.36
N HIS A 135 -16.15 -5.09 14.70
CA HIS A 135 -14.87 -4.48 14.34
C HIS A 135 -14.32 -3.63 15.49
N VAL A 136 -13.05 -3.24 15.40
CA VAL A 136 -12.38 -2.34 16.34
C VAL A 136 -11.95 -1.09 15.60
N GLU A 137 -12.25 0.07 16.18
CA GLU A 137 -11.68 1.33 15.73
C GLU A 137 -10.34 1.57 16.44
N ASP A 138 -9.30 1.77 15.64
CA ASP A 138 -7.98 2.17 16.14
C ASP A 138 -8.01 3.65 16.53
N SER A 139 -7.73 3.95 17.80
CA SER A 139 -7.75 5.32 18.34
C SER A 139 -6.72 6.24 17.66
N SER A 140 -5.60 5.69 17.18
CA SER A 140 -4.56 6.45 16.46
C SER A 140 -5.07 7.06 15.15
N ASN A 141 -6.17 6.56 14.60
CA ASN A 141 -6.82 7.13 13.41
C ASN A 141 -7.38 8.55 13.65
N ARG A 142 -7.51 8.98 14.90
CA ARG A 142 -8.04 10.33 15.26
C ARG A 142 -6.95 11.37 15.53
N ASP A 143 -5.67 10.98 15.51
CA ASP A 143 -4.56 11.90 15.74
C ASP A 143 -4.31 12.77 14.51
N GLU A 144 -4.78 14.01 14.54
CA GLU A 144 -4.65 15.00 13.46
C GLU A 144 -3.22 15.56 13.29
N SER A 145 -2.28 15.21 14.15
CA SER A 145 -0.86 15.57 13.96
C SER A 145 -0.29 14.94 12.68
N PHE A 146 -0.88 13.84 12.22
CA PHE A 146 -0.50 13.19 10.97
C PHE A 146 -1.25 13.79 9.78
N SER A 147 -0.49 14.21 8.76
CA SER A 147 -1.04 14.81 7.53
C SER A 147 -2.11 13.93 6.86
N ARG A 148 -1.97 12.61 6.96
CA ARG A 148 -2.93 11.65 6.41
C ARG A 148 -4.28 11.70 7.14
N ASN A 149 -4.26 11.78 8.47
CA ASN A 149 -5.48 11.88 9.27
C ASN A 149 -6.19 13.22 9.02
N ARG A 150 -5.44 14.32 8.86
CA ARG A 150 -6.02 15.61 8.45
C ARG A 150 -6.71 15.53 7.09
N LEU A 151 -6.11 14.89 6.11
CA LEU A 151 -6.76 14.66 4.82
C LEU A 151 -8.05 13.85 5.00
N ARG A 152 -7.99 12.75 5.73
CA ARG A 152 -9.12 11.84 5.97
C ARG A 152 -10.31 12.53 6.63
N TRP A 153 -10.06 13.32 7.66
CA TRP A 153 -11.13 13.87 8.50
C TRP A 153 -11.56 15.28 8.12
N GLN A 154 -10.73 16.05 7.43
CA GLN A 154 -11.03 17.43 7.09
C GLN A 154 -11.19 17.64 5.57
N VAL A 155 -10.30 17.11 4.74
CA VAL A 155 -10.27 17.43 3.31
C VAL A 155 -11.14 16.48 2.49
N VAL A 156 -11.01 15.16 2.71
CA VAL A 156 -11.75 14.15 1.93
C VAL A 156 -13.28 14.32 2.11
N PRO A 157 -13.83 14.58 3.30
CA PRO A 157 -15.26 14.84 3.45
C PRO A 157 -15.75 16.05 2.64
N GLU A 158 -14.99 17.14 2.62
CA GLU A 158 -15.31 18.32 1.81
C GLU A 158 -15.30 18.01 0.30
N LEU A 159 -14.30 17.22 -0.15
CA LEU A 159 -14.23 16.79 -1.54
C LEU A 159 -15.38 15.84 -1.90
N GLU A 160 -15.80 15.00 -0.99
CA GLU A 160 -16.94 14.09 -1.16
C GLU A 160 -18.27 14.84 -1.21
N ASP A 161 -18.44 15.90 -0.40
CA ASP A 161 -19.61 16.79 -0.42
C ASP A 161 -19.68 17.57 -1.74
N MET A 162 -18.57 18.18 -2.15
CA MET A 162 -18.48 18.91 -3.42
C MET A 162 -18.71 18.00 -4.65
N CYS A 163 -18.28 16.75 -4.56
CA CYS A 163 -18.25 15.83 -5.70
C CYS A 163 -18.45 14.37 -5.22
N PRO A 164 -19.70 13.95 -4.93
CA PRO A 164 -20.03 12.63 -4.41
C PRO A 164 -19.43 11.49 -5.23
N GLY A 165 -18.78 10.51 -4.58
CA GLY A 165 -18.01 9.42 -5.21
C GLY A 165 -16.55 9.80 -5.51
N PHE A 166 -15.99 10.78 -4.81
CA PHE A 166 -14.60 11.22 -4.95
C PHE A 166 -13.62 10.06 -4.86
N ALA A 167 -13.71 9.21 -3.83
CA ALA A 167 -12.80 8.08 -3.62
C ALA A 167 -12.81 7.12 -4.83
N ARG A 168 -14.00 6.76 -5.34
CA ARG A 168 -14.15 5.89 -6.51
C ARG A 168 -13.53 6.52 -7.77
N ARG A 169 -13.88 7.78 -8.07
CA ARG A 169 -13.35 8.47 -9.25
C ARG A 169 -11.84 8.66 -9.20
N THR A 170 -11.30 8.94 -8.03
CA THR A 170 -9.85 9.05 -7.82
C THR A 170 -9.17 7.70 -8.08
N ALA A 171 -9.77 6.58 -7.65
CA ALA A 171 -9.25 5.25 -7.95
C ALA A 171 -9.29 4.92 -9.46
N GLU A 172 -10.38 5.30 -10.16
CA GLU A 172 -10.52 5.15 -11.61
C GLU A 172 -9.46 5.99 -12.36
N THR A 173 -9.30 7.27 -11.97
CA THR A 173 -8.26 8.15 -12.53
C THR A 173 -6.86 7.59 -12.33
N ALA A 174 -6.56 7.10 -11.12
CA ALA A 174 -5.28 6.47 -10.82
C ALA A 174 -5.01 5.24 -11.69
N ALA A 175 -6.03 4.47 -12.03
CA ALA A 175 -5.90 3.31 -12.92
C ALA A 175 -5.50 3.73 -14.34
N LEU A 176 -6.10 4.80 -14.88
CA LEU A 176 -5.73 5.37 -16.18
C LEU A 176 -4.29 5.89 -16.17
N LEU A 177 -3.94 6.73 -15.20
CA LEU A 177 -2.58 7.27 -15.04
C LEU A 177 -1.53 6.17 -14.89
N ARG A 178 -1.90 5.06 -14.28
CA ARG A 178 -1.00 3.91 -14.10
C ARG A 178 -0.68 3.24 -15.44
N THR A 179 -1.66 3.13 -16.33
CA THR A 179 -1.45 2.59 -17.67
C THR A 179 -0.40 3.41 -18.43
N ASP A 180 -0.50 4.74 -18.37
CA ASP A 180 0.45 5.65 -19.01
C ASP A 180 1.84 5.57 -18.35
N GLU A 181 1.90 5.55 -17.00
CA GLU A 181 3.17 5.43 -16.28
C GLU A 181 3.87 4.10 -16.56
N ASP A 182 3.13 3.00 -16.60
CA ASP A 182 3.69 1.67 -16.89
C ASP A 182 4.21 1.60 -18.33
N TYR A 183 3.52 2.19 -19.29
CA TYR A 183 4.00 2.29 -20.67
C TYR A 183 5.30 3.11 -20.77
N LEU A 184 5.33 4.31 -20.17
CA LEU A 184 6.52 5.17 -20.17
C LEU A 184 7.69 4.54 -19.40
N THR A 185 7.43 3.85 -18.32
CA THR A 185 8.46 3.11 -17.56
C THR A 185 9.03 1.98 -18.40
N GLY A 186 8.18 1.21 -19.09
CA GLY A 186 8.63 0.14 -19.99
C GLY A 186 9.49 0.66 -21.17
N LEU A 187 9.17 1.84 -21.70
CA LEU A 187 10.04 2.50 -22.71
C LEU A 187 11.39 2.91 -22.11
N ALA A 188 11.39 3.46 -20.89
CA ALA A 188 12.63 3.83 -20.21
C ALA A 188 13.49 2.60 -19.86
N GLU A 189 12.89 1.48 -19.47
CA GLU A 189 13.59 0.22 -19.23
C GLU A 189 14.28 -0.30 -20.50
N LYS A 190 13.59 -0.25 -21.65
CA LYS A 190 14.18 -0.63 -22.95
C LYS A 190 15.34 0.29 -23.32
N ALA A 191 15.19 1.61 -23.11
CA ALA A 191 16.26 2.57 -23.35
C ALA A 191 17.47 2.30 -22.45
N VAL A 192 17.26 2.08 -21.15
CA VAL A 192 18.34 1.73 -20.20
C VAL A 192 19.01 0.43 -20.60
N ALA A 193 18.25 -0.60 -21.00
CA ALA A 193 18.83 -1.88 -21.45
C ALA A 193 19.70 -1.72 -22.69
N ALA A 194 19.34 -0.82 -23.60
CA ALA A 194 20.15 -0.49 -24.79
C ALA A 194 21.42 0.30 -24.46
N LEU A 195 21.40 1.11 -23.40
CA LEU A 195 22.52 1.92 -22.96
C LEU A 195 23.55 1.14 -22.14
N LEU A 196 23.13 0.07 -21.46
CA LEU A 196 24.01 -0.68 -20.57
C LEU A 196 25.00 -1.53 -21.37
N PRO A 197 26.32 -1.40 -21.14
CA PRO A 197 27.30 -2.26 -21.76
C PRO A 197 27.14 -3.72 -21.29
N ARG A 198 27.40 -4.67 -22.18
CA ARG A 198 27.29 -6.12 -21.91
C ARG A 198 28.27 -6.67 -20.85
N ALA A 199 29.12 -5.84 -20.28
CA ALA A 199 30.13 -6.22 -19.28
C ALA A 199 30.27 -5.20 -18.16
N GLY A 200 29.80 -5.53 -16.98
CA GLY A 200 30.35 -5.31 -15.63
C GLY A 200 30.61 -3.91 -15.08
N THR A 201 30.62 -2.82 -15.83
CA THR A 201 30.88 -1.47 -15.31
C THR A 201 29.76 -0.51 -15.69
N LEU A 202 29.10 0.07 -14.66
CA LEU A 202 28.06 1.08 -14.84
C LEU A 202 28.70 2.46 -15.15
N ARG A 203 29.38 2.58 -16.27
CA ARG A 203 29.90 3.88 -16.77
C ARG A 203 29.13 4.24 -18.04
N LEU A 204 28.28 5.25 -17.92
CA LEU A 204 27.52 5.82 -19.04
C LEU A 204 27.90 7.27 -19.23
N PRO A 205 28.05 7.75 -20.49
CA PRO A 205 28.14 9.17 -20.76
C PRO A 205 26.86 9.86 -20.27
N ALA A 206 26.96 10.99 -19.57
CA ALA A 206 25.81 11.75 -19.12
C ALA A 206 24.88 12.13 -20.29
N ALA A 207 25.44 12.44 -21.46
CA ALA A 207 24.70 12.69 -22.69
C ALA A 207 23.78 11.53 -23.11
N ALA A 208 24.17 10.28 -22.86
CA ALA A 208 23.35 9.13 -23.26
C ALA A 208 21.98 9.08 -22.57
N VAL A 209 21.86 9.66 -21.36
CA VAL A 209 20.57 9.83 -20.68
C VAL A 209 19.93 11.16 -21.09
N GLY A 210 20.72 12.21 -21.32
CA GLY A 210 20.23 13.53 -21.72
C GLY A 210 19.64 13.57 -23.13
N ASP A 211 20.07 12.68 -24.02
CA ASP A 211 19.56 12.57 -25.39
C ASP A 211 18.20 11.80 -25.48
N LEU A 212 17.75 11.22 -24.36
CA LEU A 212 16.44 10.60 -24.32
C LEU A 212 15.33 11.68 -24.29
N PRO A 213 14.13 11.35 -24.79
CA PRO A 213 12.97 12.23 -24.65
C PRO A 213 12.74 12.66 -23.19
N ASP A 214 12.31 13.91 -22.97
CA ASP A 214 12.09 14.50 -21.63
C ASP A 214 11.23 13.62 -20.72
N ALA A 215 10.24 12.92 -21.28
CA ALA A 215 9.42 11.99 -20.52
C ALA A 215 10.17 10.73 -20.05
N LEU A 216 11.26 10.33 -20.72
CA LEU A 216 12.01 9.11 -20.44
C LEU A 216 13.29 9.36 -19.65
N ALA A 217 13.98 10.47 -19.87
CA ALA A 217 15.25 10.77 -19.23
C ALA A 217 15.23 10.69 -17.69
N PRO A 218 14.25 11.30 -16.96
CA PRO A 218 14.16 11.17 -15.51
C PRO A 218 13.83 9.75 -15.03
N ARG A 219 13.10 8.98 -15.83
CA ARG A 219 12.77 7.57 -15.52
C ARG A 219 13.99 6.70 -15.69
N ALA A 220 14.73 6.87 -16.80
CA ALA A 220 15.98 6.17 -17.06
C ALA A 220 17.03 6.46 -15.97
N ALA A 221 17.18 7.70 -15.57
CA ALA A 221 18.10 8.09 -14.50
C ALA A 221 17.76 7.37 -13.18
N ARG A 222 16.48 7.32 -12.78
CA ARG A 222 16.04 6.59 -11.58
C ARG A 222 16.29 5.09 -11.68
N LEU A 223 16.03 4.48 -12.84
CA LEU A 223 16.28 3.05 -13.06
C LEU A 223 17.77 2.70 -13.00
N LEU A 224 18.63 3.59 -13.45
CA LEU A 224 20.10 3.43 -13.36
C LEU A 224 20.57 3.59 -11.90
N LEU A 225 20.08 4.59 -11.18
CA LEU A 225 20.43 4.81 -9.77
C LEU A 225 19.96 3.67 -8.85
N ALA A 226 18.83 3.05 -9.15
CA ALA A 226 18.33 1.90 -8.39
C ALA A 226 19.17 0.60 -8.57
N ARG A 227 20.16 0.61 -9.48
CA ARG A 227 21.08 -0.52 -9.71
C ARG A 227 22.46 -0.33 -9.04
N LEU A 228 22.70 0.85 -8.45
CA LEU A 228 23.89 1.15 -7.65
C LEU A 228 23.72 0.69 -6.21
#